data_13d94b6cc3493e500fcf8275a9dc7470
#
_entry.id   13d94b6cc3493e500fcf8275a9dc7470
#
_cell.length_a   1.000
_cell.length_b   1.000
_cell.length_c   1.000
_cell.angle_alpha   90.00
_cell.angle_beta   90.00
_cell.angle_gamma   90.00
#
_symmetry.space_group_name_H-M   'P 1'
#
loop_
_entity.id
_entity.type
_entity.pdbx_description
1 polymer ?
#
loop_
_entity_poly.entity_id
_entity_poly.type
_entity_poly.pdbx_seq_one_letter_code
_entity_poly.pdbx_strand_id
1 'polypeptide(L)'
;HKGEQMKKVRKILLIFLGICLACTTVSCAKRTEVKKGDSYIYCLNSDRTGLQKVSYESKEKDPLKAAKAMIKELKKPSEEIEYTPPIPKDVKVKRYELEGGILYLDLNAKYKQMDTVEETLVRAALVKSLVRIEGINSVWIKVEGADLTDSSGQVLGYLNEDDFVQSEGASPSSYQTGTLTLYFSNEAGDALVEQTMEVRYNSNISREKLIVEKLMKGPETSAAKATINPDTNLLSVTTKDGICYVNFDKTFLKGAYDVKPQVTIYSLVNSLTQGTGVGKVQISINGENHV
;
A
#
# COMPACT_ATOMS: atom_id res chain seq x y z
N HIS A 1 10.61 -71.04 25.69
CA HIS A 1 11.44 -70.04 24.94
C HIS A 1 10.78 -69.50 23.66
N LYS A 2 9.92 -70.26 22.92
CA LYS A 2 9.29 -69.71 21.69
C LYS A 2 8.15 -68.71 21.92
N GLY A 3 7.42 -68.84 23.04
CA GLY A 3 6.29 -67.96 23.39
C GLY A 3 6.70 -66.57 23.87
N GLU A 4 7.87 -66.47 24.44
CA GLU A 4 8.38 -65.23 24.98
C GLU A 4 8.99 -64.29 23.87
N GLN A 5 9.61 -64.87 22.91
CA GLN A 5 10.12 -64.24 21.69
C GLN A 5 8.97 -63.65 20.85
N MET A 6 7.88 -64.36 20.69
CA MET A 6 6.69 -63.89 19.94
C MET A 6 6.01 -62.70 20.64
N LYS A 7 5.98 -62.66 21.99
CA LYS A 7 5.43 -61.55 22.75
C LYS A 7 6.31 -60.29 22.65
N LYS A 8 7.64 -60.45 22.60
CA LYS A 8 8.58 -59.33 22.39
C LYS A 8 8.45 -58.74 20.96
N VAL A 9 8.41 -59.59 19.94
CA VAL A 9 8.24 -59.16 18.55
C VAL A 9 6.89 -58.46 18.36
N ARG A 10 5.81 -58.95 18.97
CA ARG A 10 4.48 -58.32 18.89
C ARG A 10 4.42 -56.97 19.61
N LYS A 11 5.15 -56.81 20.73
CA LYS A 11 5.30 -55.49 21.41
C LYS A 11 6.13 -54.50 20.60
N ILE A 12 7.21 -54.95 19.97
CA ILE A 12 8.03 -54.08 19.10
C ILE A 12 7.25 -53.68 17.85
N LEU A 13 6.48 -54.61 17.26
CA LEU A 13 5.64 -54.30 16.09
C LEU A 13 4.52 -53.29 16.43
N LEU A 14 3.92 -53.37 17.64
CA LEU A 14 2.91 -52.42 18.12
C LEU A 14 3.51 -51.05 18.43
N ILE A 15 4.75 -50.98 18.90
CA ILE A 15 5.47 -49.72 19.14
C ILE A 15 5.85 -49.07 17.81
N PHE A 16 6.29 -49.86 16.81
CA PHE A 16 6.56 -49.32 15.46
C PHE A 16 5.30 -48.87 14.74
N LEU A 17 4.17 -49.57 14.89
CA LEU A 17 2.90 -49.14 14.34
C LEU A 17 2.35 -47.88 15.01
N GLY A 18 2.59 -47.69 16.33
CA GLY A 18 2.24 -46.46 17.07
C GLY A 18 3.09 -45.23 16.68
N ILE A 19 4.35 -45.43 16.34
CA ILE A 19 5.26 -44.36 15.91
C ILE A 19 4.97 -43.95 14.46
N CYS A 20 4.54 -44.85 13.58
CA CYS A 20 4.13 -44.49 12.21
C CYS A 20 2.79 -43.73 12.14
N LEU A 21 1.90 -43.84 13.15
CA LEU A 21 0.63 -43.13 13.18
C LEU A 21 0.75 -41.71 13.77
N ALA A 22 1.89 -41.35 14.40
CA ALA A 22 2.12 -40.04 14.96
C ALA A 22 2.79 -39.02 13.99
N CYS A 23 3.09 -39.44 12.77
CA CYS A 23 3.82 -38.61 11.78
C CYS A 23 3.00 -38.14 10.59
N THR A 24 1.68 -38.02 10.67
CA THR A 24 0.91 -37.47 9.56
C THR A 24 -0.25 -36.62 10.01
N THR A 25 0.03 -35.50 10.66
CA THR A 25 -0.82 -34.30 10.54
C THR A 25 0.07 -33.05 10.53
N VAL A 26 1.03 -32.98 9.62
CA VAL A 26 1.41 -31.69 9.10
C VAL A 26 0.27 -31.35 8.16
N SER A 27 -0.76 -30.72 8.72
CA SER A 27 -1.75 -30.00 7.94
C SER A 27 -0.95 -28.92 7.21
N CYS A 28 -0.66 -29.17 5.92
CA CYS A 28 -0.28 -28.10 5.01
C CYS A 28 -1.51 -27.20 4.93
N ALA A 29 -1.66 -26.26 5.86
CA ALA A 29 -2.60 -25.17 5.69
C ALA A 29 -2.22 -24.51 4.37
N LYS A 30 -3.13 -24.50 3.41
CA LYS A 30 -2.90 -23.87 2.12
C LYS A 30 -2.53 -22.43 2.37
N ARG A 31 -1.41 -21.96 1.83
CA ARG A 31 -0.91 -20.59 2.02
C ARG A 31 -1.88 -19.53 1.49
N THR A 32 -2.84 -19.92 0.67
CA THR A 32 -3.91 -19.06 0.14
C THR A 32 -5.10 -18.88 1.09
N GLU A 33 -5.19 -19.68 2.17
CA GLU A 33 -6.22 -19.53 3.19
C GLU A 33 -5.76 -18.50 4.25
N VAL A 34 -5.95 -17.20 3.98
CA VAL A 34 -5.61 -16.12 4.89
C VAL A 34 -6.83 -15.71 5.70
N LYS A 35 -6.79 -15.92 7.02
CA LYS A 35 -7.85 -15.52 7.95
C LYS A 35 -7.73 -14.03 8.32
N LYS A 36 -8.82 -13.47 8.86
CA LYS A 36 -8.79 -12.09 9.38
C LYS A 36 -7.76 -11.98 10.52
N GLY A 37 -6.78 -11.09 10.34
CA GLY A 37 -5.70 -10.87 11.31
C GLY A 37 -4.38 -11.55 10.96
N ASP A 38 -4.35 -12.45 9.98
CA ASP A 38 -3.11 -13.07 9.52
C ASP A 38 -2.26 -12.09 8.70
N SER A 39 -0.94 -12.29 8.77
CA SER A 39 0.00 -11.59 7.89
C SER A 39 0.03 -12.25 6.52
N TYR A 40 0.08 -11.43 5.46
CA TYR A 40 0.07 -11.91 4.08
C TYR A 40 0.79 -10.96 3.12
N ILE A 41 1.12 -11.47 1.96
CA ILE A 41 1.61 -10.74 0.79
C ILE A 41 0.61 -10.91 -0.35
N TYR A 42 0.73 -10.07 -1.37
CA TYR A 42 -0.05 -10.18 -2.59
C TYR A 42 0.76 -10.89 -3.69
N CYS A 43 0.22 -11.97 -4.22
CA CYS A 43 0.74 -12.68 -5.39
C CYS A 43 -0.26 -12.58 -6.54
N LEU A 44 0.14 -12.98 -7.74
CA LEU A 44 -0.80 -13.10 -8.85
C LEU A 44 -1.64 -14.38 -8.68
N ASN A 45 -2.91 -14.33 -9.02
CA ASN A 45 -3.73 -15.52 -9.13
C ASN A 45 -3.22 -16.45 -10.27
N SER A 46 -3.71 -17.67 -10.33
CA SER A 46 -3.23 -18.69 -11.28
C SER A 46 -3.30 -18.29 -12.74
N ASP A 47 -4.31 -17.53 -13.13
CA ASP A 47 -4.52 -17.02 -14.49
C ASP A 47 -3.87 -15.65 -14.77
N ARG A 48 -3.19 -15.07 -13.76
CA ARG A 48 -2.46 -13.79 -13.83
C ARG A 48 -3.33 -12.59 -14.20
N THR A 49 -4.61 -12.64 -13.88
CA THR A 49 -5.58 -11.56 -14.15
C THR A 49 -5.84 -10.66 -12.95
N GLY A 50 -5.37 -11.04 -11.77
CA GLY A 50 -5.59 -10.30 -10.53
C GLY A 50 -4.63 -10.71 -9.42
N LEU A 51 -4.85 -10.12 -8.26
CA LEU A 51 -4.08 -10.39 -7.05
C LEU A 51 -4.84 -11.29 -6.09
N GLN A 52 -4.10 -12.12 -5.38
CA GLN A 52 -4.61 -12.87 -4.24
C GLN A 52 -3.67 -12.79 -3.06
N LYS A 53 -4.22 -12.96 -1.87
CA LYS A 53 -3.48 -12.97 -0.61
C LYS A 53 -2.85 -14.33 -0.40
N VAL A 54 -1.58 -14.32 0.01
CA VAL A 54 -0.80 -15.53 0.32
C VAL A 54 -0.20 -15.33 1.70
N SER A 55 -0.42 -16.27 2.61
CA SER A 55 0.10 -16.19 3.98
C SER A 55 1.62 -16.00 3.98
N TYR A 56 2.07 -14.99 4.68
CA TYR A 56 3.49 -14.66 4.85
C TYR A 56 3.70 -13.93 6.16
N GLU A 57 4.66 -14.41 6.93
CA GLU A 57 5.09 -13.77 8.17
C GLU A 57 6.58 -13.42 8.08
N SER A 58 6.89 -12.14 8.27
CA SER A 58 8.27 -11.69 8.34
C SER A 58 8.88 -12.03 9.70
N LYS A 59 10.11 -12.56 9.70
CA LYS A 59 10.92 -12.74 10.90
C LYS A 59 11.77 -11.52 11.23
N GLU A 60 11.84 -10.58 10.30
CA GLU A 60 12.66 -9.37 10.40
C GLU A 60 11.88 -8.26 11.11
N LYS A 61 12.51 -7.63 12.08
CA LYS A 61 11.95 -6.46 12.79
C LYS A 61 12.38 -5.13 12.16
N ASP A 62 13.54 -5.09 11.53
CA ASP A 62 14.01 -3.92 10.80
C ASP A 62 13.23 -3.77 9.49
N PRO A 63 12.58 -2.62 9.23
CA PRO A 63 11.72 -2.45 8.06
C PRO A 63 12.43 -2.68 6.73
N LEU A 64 13.68 -2.23 6.60
CA LEU A 64 14.45 -2.40 5.37
C LEU A 64 14.84 -3.86 5.13
N LYS A 65 15.19 -4.59 6.18
CA LYS A 65 15.45 -6.04 6.11
C LYS A 65 14.18 -6.81 5.80
N ALA A 66 13.06 -6.44 6.43
CA ALA A 66 11.76 -7.02 6.16
C ALA A 66 11.34 -6.82 4.69
N ALA A 67 11.55 -5.61 4.13
CA ALA A 67 11.29 -5.32 2.72
C ALA A 67 12.14 -6.21 1.79
N LYS A 68 13.44 -6.34 2.06
CA LYS A 68 14.33 -7.22 1.28
C LYS A 68 13.89 -8.67 1.33
N ALA A 69 13.51 -9.18 2.51
CA ALA A 69 13.03 -10.54 2.69
C ALA A 69 11.69 -10.76 1.95
N MET A 70 10.76 -9.82 2.05
CA MET A 70 9.47 -9.86 1.38
C MET A 70 9.62 -9.85 -0.15
N ILE A 71 10.47 -8.99 -0.71
CA ILE A 71 10.75 -8.96 -2.16
C ILE A 71 11.36 -10.28 -2.64
N LYS A 72 12.22 -10.91 -1.83
CA LYS A 72 12.75 -12.23 -2.14
C LYS A 72 11.65 -13.28 -2.19
N GLU A 73 10.68 -13.23 -1.26
CA GLU A 73 9.53 -14.13 -1.26
C GLU A 73 8.61 -13.89 -2.46
N LEU A 74 8.35 -12.63 -2.84
CA LEU A 74 7.55 -12.25 -4.01
C LEU A 74 8.16 -12.68 -5.36
N LYS A 75 9.41 -13.18 -5.34
CA LYS A 75 10.12 -13.75 -6.51
C LYS A 75 10.26 -15.25 -6.46
N LYS A 76 9.96 -15.84 -5.31
CA LYS A 76 10.17 -17.27 -5.09
C LYS A 76 9.15 -18.08 -5.88
N PRO A 77 9.58 -19.04 -6.71
CA PRO A 77 8.66 -19.94 -7.39
C PRO A 77 7.75 -20.64 -6.39
N SER A 78 6.46 -20.69 -6.71
CA SER A 78 5.48 -21.45 -5.93
C SER A 78 5.43 -22.88 -6.40
N GLU A 79 5.31 -23.82 -5.47
CA GLU A 79 4.94 -25.21 -5.76
C GLU A 79 3.41 -25.36 -5.82
N GLU A 80 2.66 -24.36 -5.36
CA GLU A 80 1.21 -24.33 -5.38
C GLU A 80 0.70 -23.79 -6.73
N ILE A 81 -0.33 -24.45 -7.26
CA ILE A 81 -0.93 -24.11 -8.57
C ILE A 81 -1.82 -22.84 -8.47
N GLU A 82 -2.23 -22.51 -7.25
CA GLU A 82 -3.26 -21.49 -7.01
C GLU A 82 -2.76 -20.06 -7.20
N TYR A 83 -1.43 -19.84 -7.16
CA TYR A 83 -0.85 -18.50 -7.36
C TYR A 83 0.54 -18.56 -7.99
N THR A 84 0.94 -17.45 -8.59
CA THR A 84 2.29 -17.26 -9.14
C THR A 84 2.99 -16.07 -8.47
N PRO A 85 4.33 -16.12 -8.30
CA PRO A 85 5.07 -15.00 -7.79
C PRO A 85 4.92 -13.80 -8.75
N PRO A 86 4.65 -12.58 -8.21
CA PRO A 86 4.41 -11.44 -9.07
C PRO A 86 5.68 -10.95 -9.79
N ILE A 87 6.83 -10.95 -9.11
CA ILE A 87 8.05 -10.37 -9.63
C ILE A 87 8.81 -11.38 -10.52
N PRO A 88 9.02 -11.09 -11.81
CA PRO A 88 9.79 -11.95 -12.70
C PRO A 88 11.22 -12.20 -12.18
N LYS A 89 11.79 -13.38 -12.47
CA LYS A 89 13.11 -13.79 -11.95
C LYS A 89 14.24 -12.85 -12.34
N ASP A 90 14.18 -12.27 -13.52
CA ASP A 90 15.18 -11.39 -14.12
C ASP A 90 15.03 -9.92 -13.70
N VAL A 91 13.90 -9.53 -13.15
CA VAL A 91 13.73 -8.23 -12.50
C VAL A 91 14.49 -8.23 -11.18
N LYS A 92 15.43 -7.30 -11.00
CA LYS A 92 16.28 -7.19 -9.81
C LYS A 92 16.16 -5.80 -9.20
N VAL A 93 16.16 -5.74 -7.88
CA VAL A 93 16.34 -4.47 -7.16
C VAL A 93 17.82 -4.20 -7.00
N LYS A 94 18.29 -3.11 -7.60
CA LYS A 94 19.70 -2.65 -7.56
C LYS A 94 20.03 -1.89 -6.29
N ARG A 95 19.04 -1.12 -5.79
CA ARG A 95 19.18 -0.30 -4.58
C ARG A 95 17.90 -0.33 -3.76
N TYR A 96 18.08 -0.34 -2.44
CA TYR A 96 17.05 -0.18 -1.42
C TYR A 96 17.43 0.97 -0.52
N GLU A 97 16.52 1.91 -0.28
CA GLU A 97 16.73 3.01 0.65
C GLU A 97 15.41 3.26 1.38
N LEU A 98 15.45 3.48 2.68
CA LEU A 98 14.28 3.80 3.49
C LEU A 98 14.54 5.13 4.21
N GLU A 99 13.78 6.14 3.87
CA GLU A 99 13.88 7.46 4.47
C GLU A 99 12.48 8.02 4.73
N GLY A 100 12.20 8.47 5.96
CA GLY A 100 10.94 9.08 6.34
C GLY A 100 9.69 8.20 6.06
N GLY A 101 9.83 6.88 6.18
CA GLY A 101 8.74 5.95 5.87
C GLY A 101 8.51 5.69 4.38
N ILE A 102 9.35 6.22 3.51
CA ILE A 102 9.34 6.02 2.06
C ILE A 102 10.39 4.98 1.71
N LEU A 103 9.96 3.87 1.11
CA LEU A 103 10.87 2.87 0.57
C LEU A 103 11.18 3.18 -0.90
N TYR A 104 12.40 3.61 -1.17
CA TYR A 104 12.90 3.80 -2.53
C TYR A 104 13.48 2.50 -3.07
N LEU A 105 12.99 2.08 -4.23
CA LEU A 105 13.44 0.90 -4.95
C LEU A 105 13.99 1.31 -6.32
N ASP A 106 15.25 0.99 -6.60
CA ASP A 106 15.80 1.14 -7.96
C ASP A 106 15.90 -0.25 -8.61
N LEU A 107 15.10 -0.45 -9.64
CA LEU A 107 14.98 -1.71 -10.37
C LEU A 107 15.87 -1.70 -11.62
N ASN A 108 16.22 -2.88 -12.11
CA ASN A 108 16.94 -3.00 -13.38
C ASN A 108 16.02 -2.81 -14.59
N ALA A 109 16.60 -2.62 -15.78
CA ALA A 109 15.89 -2.37 -17.03
C ALA A 109 14.87 -3.47 -17.41
N LYS A 110 14.99 -4.68 -16.86
CA LYS A 110 14.04 -5.77 -17.08
C LYS A 110 12.62 -5.46 -16.63
N TYR A 111 12.46 -4.58 -15.63
CA TYR A 111 11.16 -4.11 -15.19
C TYR A 111 10.35 -3.45 -16.31
N LYS A 112 10.98 -2.63 -17.14
CA LYS A 112 10.32 -1.93 -18.28
C LYS A 112 10.04 -2.84 -19.49
N GLN A 113 10.45 -4.10 -19.44
CA GLN A 113 10.20 -5.06 -20.54
C GLN A 113 8.89 -5.83 -20.37
N MET A 114 8.22 -5.69 -19.23
CA MET A 114 6.88 -6.24 -19.00
C MET A 114 5.86 -5.48 -19.86
N ASP A 115 4.79 -6.16 -20.29
CA ASP A 115 3.66 -5.46 -20.87
C ASP A 115 2.92 -4.64 -19.80
N THR A 116 2.09 -3.69 -20.24
CA THR A 116 1.42 -2.72 -19.35
C THR A 116 0.52 -3.39 -18.32
N VAL A 117 -0.16 -4.48 -18.67
CA VAL A 117 -1.08 -5.18 -17.76
C VAL A 117 -0.27 -5.92 -16.70
N GLU A 118 0.76 -6.67 -17.13
CA GLU A 118 1.66 -7.37 -16.23
C GLU A 118 2.36 -6.40 -15.29
N GLU A 119 2.91 -5.29 -15.80
CA GLU A 119 3.58 -4.26 -15.00
C GLU A 119 2.66 -3.71 -13.92
N THR A 120 1.41 -3.38 -14.27
CA THR A 120 0.44 -2.85 -13.32
C THR A 120 0.14 -3.83 -12.19
N LEU A 121 -0.03 -5.11 -12.50
CA LEU A 121 -0.27 -6.15 -11.49
C LEU A 121 0.95 -6.39 -10.61
N VAL A 122 2.15 -6.43 -11.20
CA VAL A 122 3.42 -6.59 -10.48
C VAL A 122 3.63 -5.41 -9.53
N ARG A 123 3.43 -4.20 -10.00
CA ARG A 123 3.53 -2.97 -9.20
C ARG A 123 2.53 -2.95 -8.06
N ALA A 124 1.27 -3.32 -8.33
CA ALA A 124 0.25 -3.42 -7.31
C ALA A 124 0.60 -4.48 -6.24
N ALA A 125 1.03 -5.67 -6.65
CA ALA A 125 1.44 -6.72 -5.72
C ALA A 125 2.63 -6.28 -4.84
N LEU A 126 3.62 -5.64 -5.45
CA LEU A 126 4.82 -5.16 -4.79
C LEU A 126 4.47 -4.07 -3.75
N VAL A 127 3.79 -3.02 -4.16
CA VAL A 127 3.46 -1.89 -3.29
C VAL A 127 2.51 -2.31 -2.17
N LYS A 128 1.39 -2.98 -2.49
CA LYS A 128 0.41 -3.45 -1.49
C LYS A 128 1.01 -4.41 -0.46
N SER A 129 2.03 -5.16 -0.83
CA SER A 129 2.74 -6.02 0.11
C SER A 129 3.70 -5.23 1.00
N LEU A 130 4.49 -4.33 0.44
CA LEU A 130 5.55 -3.60 1.14
C LEU A 130 5.02 -2.57 2.15
N VAL A 131 3.92 -1.87 1.83
CA VAL A 131 3.32 -0.89 2.76
C VAL A 131 2.64 -1.54 3.99
N ARG A 132 2.57 -2.86 4.04
CA ARG A 132 2.13 -3.61 5.23
C ARG A 132 3.23 -3.78 6.28
N ILE A 133 4.47 -3.48 5.92
CA ILE A 133 5.61 -3.52 6.84
C ILE A 133 5.54 -2.26 7.71
N GLU A 134 5.54 -2.44 9.03
CA GLU A 134 5.58 -1.33 9.97
C GLU A 134 6.80 -0.42 9.68
N GLY A 135 6.57 0.88 9.57
CA GLY A 135 7.58 1.87 9.21
C GLY A 135 7.74 2.11 7.70
N ILE A 136 6.94 1.46 6.84
CA ILE A 136 6.87 1.76 5.40
C ILE A 136 5.46 2.27 5.06
N ASN A 137 5.35 3.54 4.68
CA ASN A 137 4.09 4.20 4.38
C ASN A 137 3.81 4.30 2.87
N SER A 138 4.89 4.36 2.08
CA SER A 138 4.81 4.44 0.63
C SER A 138 6.06 3.84 -0.02
N VAL A 139 5.95 3.55 -1.31
CA VAL A 139 7.04 3.04 -2.14
C VAL A 139 7.27 4.00 -3.30
N TRP A 140 8.53 4.34 -3.56
CA TRP A 140 8.96 5.10 -4.73
C TRP A 140 9.78 4.19 -5.64
N ILE A 141 9.34 4.00 -6.87
CA ILE A 141 10.01 3.10 -7.80
C ILE A 141 10.81 3.90 -8.81
N LYS A 142 12.06 3.50 -8.99
CA LYS A 142 12.95 3.94 -10.06
C LYS A 142 13.35 2.73 -10.90
N VAL A 143 13.69 2.99 -12.15
CA VAL A 143 14.26 1.97 -13.05
C VAL A 143 15.52 2.53 -13.68
N GLU A 144 16.67 1.89 -13.42
CA GLU A 144 18.00 2.37 -13.85
C GLU A 144 18.26 3.81 -13.38
N GLY A 145 17.82 4.14 -12.15
CA GLY A 145 17.98 5.45 -11.54
C GLY A 145 16.98 6.52 -11.99
N ALA A 146 16.19 6.27 -13.03
CA ALA A 146 15.14 7.18 -13.50
C ALA A 146 13.79 6.88 -12.80
N ASP A 147 13.04 7.92 -12.47
CA ASP A 147 11.72 7.76 -11.86
C ASP A 147 10.76 7.00 -12.79
N LEU A 148 9.92 6.15 -12.19
CA LEU A 148 8.89 5.44 -12.93
C LEU A 148 7.77 6.41 -13.31
N THR A 149 7.36 6.38 -14.59
CA THR A 149 6.32 7.24 -15.13
C THR A 149 5.11 6.42 -15.59
N ASP A 150 3.95 7.05 -15.66
CA ASP A 150 2.77 6.51 -16.31
C ASP A 150 2.88 6.60 -17.86
N SER A 151 1.82 6.18 -18.56
CA SER A 151 1.74 6.21 -20.02
C SER A 151 1.74 7.63 -20.62
N SER A 152 1.46 8.66 -19.80
CA SER A 152 1.51 10.08 -20.20
C SER A 152 2.89 10.71 -19.98
N GLY A 153 3.82 9.97 -19.35
CA GLY A 153 5.14 10.45 -18.97
C GLY A 153 5.17 11.17 -17.62
N GLN A 154 4.06 11.19 -16.88
CA GLN A 154 4.02 11.76 -15.54
C GLN A 154 4.65 10.81 -14.52
N VAL A 155 5.50 11.32 -13.62
CA VAL A 155 6.11 10.55 -12.54
C VAL A 155 5.03 10.02 -11.61
N LEU A 156 5.06 8.71 -11.33
CA LEU A 156 4.10 8.06 -10.43
C LEU A 156 4.29 8.49 -8.97
N GLY A 157 5.52 8.79 -8.56
CA GLY A 157 5.82 9.31 -7.23
C GLY A 157 5.60 8.30 -6.11
N TYR A 158 4.99 8.77 -5.02
CA TYR A 158 4.69 7.99 -3.81
C TYR A 158 3.50 7.06 -4.05
N LEU A 159 3.77 5.74 -4.03
CA LEU A 159 2.76 4.72 -4.24
C LEU A 159 2.39 4.07 -2.90
N ASN A 160 1.10 3.90 -2.67
CA ASN A 160 0.56 3.20 -1.50
C ASN A 160 -0.60 2.27 -1.89
N GLU A 161 -1.24 1.63 -0.92
CA GLU A 161 -2.30 0.65 -1.19
C GLU A 161 -3.50 1.25 -1.95
N ASP A 162 -3.83 2.53 -1.69
CA ASP A 162 -4.99 3.21 -2.29
C ASP A 162 -4.82 3.50 -3.77
N ASP A 163 -3.57 3.56 -4.28
CA ASP A 163 -3.28 3.72 -5.70
C ASP A 163 -3.69 2.50 -6.53
N PHE A 164 -3.99 1.39 -5.86
CA PHE A 164 -4.36 0.11 -6.46
C PHE A 164 -5.71 -0.41 -5.94
N VAL A 165 -6.66 0.46 -5.68
CA VAL A 165 -8.02 0.03 -5.37
C VAL A 165 -8.58 -0.67 -6.59
N GLN A 166 -8.47 -1.99 -6.60
CA GLN A 166 -9.18 -2.82 -7.57
C GLN A 166 -10.65 -2.81 -7.20
N SER A 167 -11.45 -2.33 -8.11
CA SER A 167 -12.81 -2.80 -8.23
C SER A 167 -12.75 -4.31 -8.46
N GLU A 168 -13.00 -5.12 -7.44
CA GLU A 168 -13.30 -6.53 -7.64
C GLU A 168 -14.48 -6.59 -8.61
N GLY A 169 -14.20 -6.88 -9.89
CA GLY A 169 -15.21 -7.01 -10.94
C GLY A 169 -15.56 -5.77 -11.77
N ALA A 170 -14.80 -4.70 -11.74
CA ALA A 170 -15.07 -3.51 -12.55
C ALA A 170 -14.14 -3.38 -13.77
N SER A 171 -14.75 -2.98 -14.86
CA SER A 171 -14.15 -2.61 -16.15
C SER A 171 -13.01 -1.59 -16.02
N PRO A 172 -12.10 -1.48 -17.04
CA PRO A 172 -10.95 -0.59 -17.01
C PRO A 172 -11.40 0.85 -16.75
N SER A 173 -10.71 1.50 -15.79
CA SER A 173 -10.78 2.90 -15.36
C SER A 173 -11.95 3.72 -15.95
N SER A 174 -13.09 3.73 -15.25
CA SER A 174 -14.16 4.68 -15.55
C SER A 174 -13.84 6.01 -14.87
N TYR A 175 -13.71 7.07 -15.66
CA TYR A 175 -13.70 8.42 -15.12
C TYR A 175 -15.10 8.81 -14.65
N GLN A 176 -15.17 9.41 -13.49
CA GLN A 176 -16.40 9.96 -12.92
C GLN A 176 -16.26 11.48 -12.81
N THR A 177 -17.41 12.16 -12.88
CA THR A 177 -17.52 13.58 -12.55
C THR A 177 -18.18 13.70 -11.19
N GLY A 178 -17.67 14.58 -10.35
CA GLY A 178 -18.24 14.83 -9.03
C GLY A 178 -17.98 16.25 -8.59
N THR A 179 -18.74 16.71 -7.62
CA THR A 179 -18.58 18.02 -6.99
C THR A 179 -17.85 17.87 -5.68
N LEU A 180 -16.82 18.68 -5.46
CA LEU A 180 -16.09 18.80 -4.20
C LEU A 180 -16.34 20.17 -3.59
N THR A 181 -16.54 20.20 -2.27
CA THR A 181 -16.51 21.43 -1.47
C THR A 181 -15.21 21.45 -0.69
N LEU A 182 -14.36 22.42 -0.99
CA LEU A 182 -13.02 22.58 -0.42
C LEU A 182 -12.91 23.91 0.31
N TYR A 183 -12.11 23.94 1.36
CA TYR A 183 -11.87 25.11 2.17
C TYR A 183 -10.42 25.56 1.99
N PHE A 184 -10.24 26.74 1.42
CA PHE A 184 -8.94 27.39 1.24
C PHE A 184 -8.78 28.56 2.19
N SER A 185 -7.63 29.21 2.18
CA SER A 185 -7.41 30.43 2.97
C SER A 185 -7.94 31.67 2.25
N ASN A 186 -8.42 32.65 3.02
CA ASN A 186 -8.64 34.00 2.52
C ASN A 186 -7.29 34.67 2.20
N GLU A 187 -7.35 35.86 1.61
CA GLU A 187 -6.16 36.65 1.23
C GLU A 187 -5.30 37.02 2.45
N ALA A 188 -5.92 37.29 3.61
CA ALA A 188 -5.22 37.61 4.85
C ALA A 188 -4.56 36.39 5.53
N GLY A 189 -4.84 35.17 5.12
CA GLY A 189 -4.24 33.95 5.69
C GLY A 189 -4.81 33.53 7.06
N ASP A 190 -5.95 34.07 7.48
CA ASP A 190 -6.47 33.93 8.84
C ASP A 190 -7.90 33.37 8.94
N ALA A 191 -8.58 33.16 7.81
CA ALA A 191 -9.91 32.58 7.74
C ALA A 191 -10.05 31.63 6.55
N LEU A 192 -11.06 30.77 6.60
CA LEU A 192 -11.40 29.86 5.50
C LEU A 192 -12.34 30.52 4.49
N VAL A 193 -12.14 30.17 3.23
CA VAL A 193 -13.03 30.47 2.09
C VAL A 193 -13.44 29.16 1.47
N GLU A 194 -14.75 28.95 1.37
CA GLU A 194 -15.32 27.77 0.71
C GLU A 194 -15.26 27.91 -0.81
N GLN A 195 -14.84 26.88 -1.49
CA GLN A 195 -14.89 26.74 -2.94
C GLN A 195 -15.54 25.41 -3.33
N THR A 196 -16.52 25.49 -4.19
CA THR A 196 -17.14 24.32 -4.83
C THR A 196 -16.57 24.15 -6.23
N MET A 197 -16.07 22.98 -6.57
CA MET A 197 -15.51 22.69 -7.89
C MET A 197 -16.05 21.36 -8.45
N GLU A 198 -16.24 21.34 -9.76
CA GLU A 198 -16.47 20.10 -10.49
C GLU A 198 -15.13 19.44 -10.81
N VAL A 199 -15.01 18.16 -10.50
CA VAL A 199 -13.80 17.39 -10.74
C VAL A 199 -14.11 16.14 -11.56
N ARG A 200 -13.29 15.88 -12.55
CA ARG A 200 -13.25 14.60 -13.25
C ARG A 200 -12.10 13.78 -12.67
N TYR A 201 -12.39 12.62 -12.16
CA TYR A 201 -11.40 11.77 -11.48
C TYR A 201 -11.59 10.30 -11.83
N ASN A 202 -10.54 9.52 -11.64
CA ASN A 202 -10.60 8.08 -11.81
C ASN A 202 -11.41 7.48 -10.65
N SER A 203 -12.39 6.62 -10.93
CA SER A 203 -13.22 5.95 -9.91
C SER A 203 -12.44 5.09 -8.92
N ASN A 204 -11.17 4.80 -9.22
CA ASN A 204 -10.28 4.04 -8.34
C ASN A 204 -9.59 4.90 -7.26
N ILE A 205 -9.74 6.21 -7.30
CA ILE A 205 -9.23 7.11 -6.26
C ILE A 205 -10.31 7.31 -5.20
N SER A 206 -9.94 7.16 -3.92
CA SER A 206 -10.87 7.47 -2.83
C SER A 206 -11.21 8.96 -2.84
N ARG A 207 -12.44 9.30 -2.41
CA ARG A 207 -12.88 10.70 -2.37
C ARG A 207 -12.00 11.52 -1.43
N GLU A 208 -11.56 10.93 -0.33
CA GLU A 208 -10.68 11.55 0.65
C GLU A 208 -9.31 11.88 0.04
N LYS A 209 -8.69 10.96 -0.67
CA LYS A 209 -7.43 11.19 -1.38
C LYS A 209 -7.58 12.31 -2.41
N LEU A 210 -8.65 12.28 -3.20
CA LEU A 210 -8.94 13.32 -4.19
C LEU A 210 -9.06 14.71 -3.54
N ILE A 211 -9.76 14.81 -2.39
CA ILE A 211 -9.89 16.06 -1.63
C ILE A 211 -8.52 16.58 -1.20
N VAL A 212 -7.67 15.73 -0.61
CA VAL A 212 -6.33 16.13 -0.16
C VAL A 212 -5.47 16.57 -1.33
N GLU A 213 -5.46 15.84 -2.44
CA GLU A 213 -4.69 16.21 -3.63
C GLU A 213 -5.15 17.55 -4.23
N LYS A 214 -6.46 17.82 -4.21
CA LYS A 214 -7.00 19.10 -4.68
C LYS A 214 -6.65 20.26 -3.75
N LEU A 215 -6.66 20.05 -2.42
CA LEU A 215 -6.16 21.04 -1.47
C LEU A 215 -4.68 21.36 -1.65
N MET A 216 -3.86 20.33 -1.90
CA MET A 216 -2.43 20.50 -2.18
C MET A 216 -2.16 21.26 -3.49
N LYS A 217 -3.00 21.02 -4.51
CA LYS A 217 -2.93 21.77 -5.78
C LYS A 217 -3.25 23.25 -5.61
N GLY A 218 -4.06 23.58 -4.60
CA GLY A 218 -4.50 24.94 -4.32
C GLY A 218 -5.79 25.35 -5.03
N PRO A 219 -6.27 26.58 -4.76
CA PRO A 219 -7.53 27.09 -5.28
C PRO A 219 -7.46 27.36 -6.80
N GLU A 220 -8.60 27.23 -7.47
CA GLU A 220 -8.72 27.56 -8.91
C GLU A 220 -8.92 29.07 -9.17
N THR A 221 -9.22 29.83 -8.15
CA THR A 221 -9.47 31.27 -8.25
C THR A 221 -8.47 32.07 -7.43
N SER A 222 -8.15 33.28 -7.87
CA SER A 222 -7.27 34.22 -7.16
C SER A 222 -7.90 34.81 -5.87
N ALA A 223 -9.18 34.53 -5.61
CA ALA A 223 -9.89 34.99 -4.41
C ALA A 223 -9.53 34.21 -3.13
N ALA A 224 -8.74 33.16 -3.25
CA ALA A 224 -8.31 32.32 -2.15
C ALA A 224 -6.83 31.95 -2.29
N LYS A 225 -6.19 31.57 -1.17
CA LYS A 225 -4.81 31.09 -1.13
C LYS A 225 -4.74 29.61 -0.78
N ALA A 226 -3.71 28.94 -1.29
CA ALA A 226 -3.39 27.57 -0.91
C ALA A 226 -3.11 27.48 0.60
N THR A 227 -3.60 26.42 1.24
CA THR A 227 -3.46 26.20 2.67
C THR A 227 -2.36 25.20 3.01
N ILE A 228 -1.82 24.51 2.02
CA ILE A 228 -0.73 23.55 2.16
C ILE A 228 0.47 24.05 1.37
N ASN A 229 1.66 23.89 1.94
CA ASN A 229 2.90 24.23 1.25
C ASN A 229 3.02 23.43 -0.06
N PRO A 230 3.30 24.07 -1.21
CA PRO A 230 3.34 23.41 -2.51
C PRO A 230 4.42 22.32 -2.62
N ASP A 231 5.46 22.39 -1.79
CA ASP A 231 6.53 21.38 -1.76
C ASP A 231 6.20 20.16 -0.87
N THR A 232 5.02 20.17 -0.23
CA THR A 232 4.56 19.05 0.61
C THR A 232 4.28 17.81 -0.25
N ASN A 233 4.70 16.64 0.24
CA ASN A 233 4.38 15.37 -0.37
C ASN A 233 3.34 14.61 0.45
N LEU A 234 2.32 14.09 -0.22
CA LEU A 234 1.32 13.21 0.37
C LEU A 234 1.86 11.78 0.35
N LEU A 235 2.01 11.17 1.51
CA LEU A 235 2.53 9.80 1.64
C LEU A 235 1.41 8.77 1.62
N SER A 236 0.29 9.04 2.30
CA SER A 236 -0.90 8.19 2.25
C SER A 236 -2.16 8.92 2.72
N VAL A 237 -3.32 8.46 2.24
CA VAL A 237 -4.65 8.77 2.78
C VAL A 237 -5.39 7.46 2.93
N THR A 238 -5.87 7.16 4.13
CA THR A 238 -6.66 5.95 4.40
C THR A 238 -7.81 6.30 5.32
N THR A 239 -8.97 5.66 5.12
CA THR A 239 -10.13 5.85 6.00
C THR A 239 -10.49 4.54 6.66
N LYS A 240 -10.59 4.56 7.98
CA LYS A 240 -10.99 3.41 8.78
C LYS A 240 -11.84 3.86 9.95
N ASP A 241 -12.97 3.17 10.17
CA ASP A 241 -13.90 3.41 11.30
C ASP A 241 -14.35 4.88 11.42
N GLY A 242 -14.56 5.56 10.26
CA GLY A 242 -14.97 6.97 10.21
C GLY A 242 -13.85 7.98 10.51
N ILE A 243 -12.61 7.53 10.60
CA ILE A 243 -11.43 8.37 10.78
C ILE A 243 -10.62 8.37 9.48
N CYS A 244 -10.32 9.55 8.94
CA CYS A 244 -9.42 9.72 7.83
C CYS A 244 -8.00 10.00 8.35
N TYR A 245 -7.08 9.12 8.00
CA TYR A 245 -5.65 9.23 8.33
C TYR A 245 -4.94 9.82 7.12
N VAL A 246 -4.38 11.01 7.28
CA VAL A 246 -3.61 11.70 6.24
C VAL A 246 -2.17 11.79 6.68
N ASN A 247 -1.26 11.23 5.89
CA ASN A 247 0.17 11.21 6.18
C ASN A 247 0.93 12.05 5.16
N PHE A 248 1.64 13.08 5.63
CA PHE A 248 2.47 13.94 4.83
C PHE A 248 3.97 13.75 5.15
N ASP A 249 4.83 14.25 4.29
CA ASP A 249 6.23 14.41 4.60
C ASP A 249 6.46 15.63 5.54
N LYS A 250 7.70 15.76 6.05
CA LYS A 250 8.09 16.86 6.96
C LYS A 250 7.92 18.26 6.40
N THR A 251 7.77 18.40 5.08
CA THR A 251 7.60 19.72 4.43
C THR A 251 6.26 20.35 4.80
N PHE A 252 5.26 19.54 5.14
CA PHE A 252 3.99 20.03 5.67
C PHE A 252 4.15 20.95 6.89
N LEU A 253 5.12 20.68 7.76
CA LEU A 253 5.38 21.48 8.96
C LEU A 253 5.91 22.90 8.66
N LYS A 254 6.39 23.15 7.43
CA LYS A 254 6.80 24.51 7.02
C LYS A 254 5.61 25.44 6.83
N GLY A 255 4.40 24.90 6.72
CA GLY A 255 3.19 25.65 6.46
C GLY A 255 3.13 26.28 5.05
N ALA A 256 2.00 26.83 4.71
CA ALA A 256 1.82 27.64 3.51
C ALA A 256 2.24 29.09 3.78
N TYR A 257 2.72 29.76 2.74
CA TYR A 257 3.18 31.16 2.86
C TYR A 257 2.03 32.10 3.26
N ASP A 258 2.26 32.91 4.31
CA ASP A 258 1.28 33.87 4.86
C ASP A 258 -0.08 33.25 5.25
N VAL A 259 -0.10 32.00 5.71
CA VAL A 259 -1.29 31.31 6.21
C VAL A 259 -1.05 30.84 7.63
N LYS A 260 -1.98 31.14 8.53
CA LYS A 260 -1.90 30.69 9.93
C LYS A 260 -1.99 29.16 10.00
N PRO A 261 -1.18 28.47 10.83
CA PRO A 261 -1.19 26.99 10.93
C PRO A 261 -2.57 26.39 11.20
N GLN A 262 -3.40 27.07 12.00
CA GLN A 262 -4.76 26.64 12.30
C GLN A 262 -5.64 26.60 11.04
N VAL A 263 -5.46 27.56 10.13
CA VAL A 263 -6.20 27.62 8.86
C VAL A 263 -5.87 26.41 7.98
N THR A 264 -4.60 25.99 7.93
CA THR A 264 -4.17 24.77 7.26
C THR A 264 -4.88 23.52 7.82
N ILE A 265 -4.90 23.38 9.15
CA ILE A 265 -5.56 22.23 9.80
C ILE A 265 -7.07 22.26 9.53
N TYR A 266 -7.74 23.39 9.74
CA TYR A 266 -9.18 23.49 9.50
C TYR A 266 -9.56 23.32 8.02
N SER A 267 -8.70 23.74 7.10
CA SER A 267 -8.86 23.49 5.66
C SER A 267 -8.98 21.99 5.37
N LEU A 268 -8.04 21.18 5.87
CA LEU A 268 -8.05 19.73 5.74
C LEU A 268 -9.27 19.12 6.43
N VAL A 269 -9.50 19.45 7.69
CA VAL A 269 -10.58 18.86 8.50
C VAL A 269 -11.94 19.15 7.88
N ASN A 270 -12.25 20.41 7.56
CA ASN A 270 -13.56 20.79 7.02
C ASN A 270 -13.79 20.20 5.64
N SER A 271 -12.78 20.21 4.76
CA SER A 271 -12.91 19.63 3.42
C SER A 271 -13.14 18.12 3.46
N LEU A 272 -12.50 17.40 4.36
CA LEU A 272 -12.65 15.96 4.50
C LEU A 272 -13.96 15.58 5.20
N THR A 273 -14.36 16.28 6.26
CA THR A 273 -15.55 15.91 7.03
C THR A 273 -16.85 16.31 6.34
N GLN A 274 -16.87 17.40 5.59
CA GLN A 274 -18.10 17.89 4.95
C GLN A 274 -18.46 17.13 3.68
N GLY A 275 -17.49 16.61 2.95
CA GLY A 275 -17.73 15.97 1.64
C GLY A 275 -17.74 14.45 1.65
N THR A 276 -17.51 13.82 2.82
CA THR A 276 -17.36 12.36 2.96
C THR A 276 -18.13 11.86 4.20
N GLY A 277 -18.10 10.57 4.46
CA GLY A 277 -18.62 9.98 5.70
C GLY A 277 -17.65 10.05 6.89
N VAL A 278 -16.60 10.85 6.79
CA VAL A 278 -15.54 10.97 7.79
C VAL A 278 -15.99 11.86 8.95
N GLY A 279 -15.89 11.38 10.17
CA GLY A 279 -16.19 12.15 11.39
C GLY A 279 -14.96 12.74 12.07
N LYS A 280 -13.76 12.25 11.77
CA LYS A 280 -12.49 12.70 12.34
C LYS A 280 -11.37 12.62 11.31
N VAL A 281 -10.39 13.51 11.45
CA VAL A 281 -9.17 13.51 10.65
C VAL A 281 -7.97 13.41 11.58
N GLN A 282 -7.07 12.48 11.28
CA GLN A 282 -5.78 12.36 11.95
C GLN A 282 -4.67 12.68 10.96
N ILE A 283 -3.84 13.66 11.29
CA ILE A 283 -2.70 14.07 10.48
C ILE A 283 -1.43 13.49 11.11
N SER A 284 -0.61 12.83 10.31
CA SER A 284 0.69 12.31 10.70
C SER A 284 1.77 12.83 9.76
N ILE A 285 3.00 12.90 10.26
CA ILE A 285 4.18 13.31 9.50
C ILE A 285 5.17 12.16 9.49
N ASN A 286 5.52 11.66 8.30
CA ASN A 286 6.38 10.49 8.14
C ASN A 286 5.92 9.27 8.97
N GLY A 287 4.59 9.11 9.14
CA GLY A 287 4.00 8.05 9.96
C GLY A 287 3.97 8.31 11.45
N GLU A 288 4.51 9.43 11.94
CA GLU A 288 4.46 9.83 13.35
C GLU A 288 3.26 10.75 13.62
N ASN A 289 2.53 10.47 14.69
CA ASN A 289 1.38 11.29 15.11
C ASN A 289 1.88 12.54 15.81
N HIS A 290 1.66 13.70 15.22
CA HIS A 290 2.06 14.99 15.78
C HIS A 290 0.88 15.84 16.30
N VAL A 291 -0.37 15.42 16.02
CA VAL A 291 -1.59 16.12 16.48
C VAL A 291 -2.72 15.12 16.72
#